data_7096fbb1b5867a3321c16d488b1c31be
#
_entry.id   7096fbb1b5867a3321c16d488b1c31be
#
_cell.length_a   1.000
_cell.length_b   1.000
_cell.length_c   1.000
_cell.angle_alpha   90.00
_cell.angle_beta   90.00
_cell.angle_gamma   90.00
#
_symmetry.space_group_name_H-M   'P 1'
#
loop_
_entity.id
_entity.type
_entity.pdbx_description
1 polymer ?
#
loop_
_entity_poly.entity_id
_entity_poly.type
_entity_poly.pdbx_seq_one_letter_code
_entity_poly.pdbx_strand_id
1 'polypeptide(L)'
;MRSATAFNAAVSLDEILSRPDVWCADQLATAPIPTVASGFAELDAELPGGGWPRGSLTEILVERVGIGECSLLLPALDRMRAEQRWTLLIAPPYRIHGPGWANGGVDLSRLVVVAPNRAQDALWAAEHALA
;
A
#
# COMPACT_ATOMS: atom_id res chain seq x y z
N MET A 1 44.22 12.04 -24.59
CA MET A 1 44.22 10.97 -23.62
C MET A 1 43.15 11.30 -22.57
N ARG A 2 41.99 10.66 -22.65
CA ARG A 2 40.93 10.80 -21.64
C ARG A 2 41.05 9.63 -20.68
N SER A 3 41.33 9.97 -19.41
CA SER A 3 41.42 9.01 -18.30
C SER A 3 40.07 8.30 -18.13
N ALA A 4 40.07 6.98 -18.26
CA ALA A 4 38.94 6.15 -17.89
C ALA A 4 38.82 6.16 -16.38
N THR A 5 37.79 6.81 -15.85
CA THR A 5 37.43 6.81 -14.45
C THR A 5 37.01 5.39 -14.10
N ALA A 6 37.74 4.78 -13.18
CA ALA A 6 37.52 3.45 -12.67
C ALA A 6 36.11 3.34 -12.04
N PHE A 7 35.22 2.64 -12.71
CA PHE A 7 33.98 2.15 -12.15
C PHE A 7 34.28 0.79 -11.56
N ASN A 8 34.77 0.74 -10.34
CA ASN A 8 34.78 -0.52 -9.58
C ASN A 8 35.13 -0.29 -8.09
N ALA A 9 34.16 0.14 -7.30
CA ALA A 9 34.10 -0.33 -5.93
C ALA A 9 33.04 -1.44 -5.92
N ALA A 10 33.48 -2.68 -5.87
CA ALA A 10 32.58 -3.81 -5.67
C ALA A 10 31.92 -3.62 -4.28
N VAL A 11 30.68 -3.18 -4.29
CA VAL A 11 29.86 -3.09 -3.07
C VAL A 11 29.77 -4.50 -2.49
N SER A 12 30.19 -4.68 -1.23
CA SER A 12 30.13 -6.00 -0.60
C SER A 12 28.69 -6.42 -0.33
N LEU A 13 28.44 -7.73 -0.27
CA LEU A 13 27.09 -8.25 0.08
C LEU A 13 26.66 -7.74 1.46
N ASP A 14 27.57 -7.67 2.42
CA ASP A 14 27.32 -7.17 3.77
C ASP A 14 26.92 -5.68 3.76
N GLU A 15 27.53 -4.89 2.89
CA GLU A 15 27.17 -3.48 2.70
C GLU A 15 25.79 -3.32 2.08
N ILE A 16 25.43 -4.20 1.13
CA ILE A 16 24.09 -4.23 0.56
C ILE A 16 23.06 -4.64 1.61
N LEU A 17 23.34 -5.70 2.38
CA LEU A 17 22.42 -6.21 3.41
C LEU A 17 22.30 -5.30 4.65
N SER A 18 23.23 -4.37 4.84
CA SER A 18 23.14 -3.36 5.91
C SER A 18 22.16 -2.22 5.59
N ARG A 19 21.70 -2.13 4.36
CA ARG A 19 20.76 -1.08 3.93
C ARG A 19 19.37 -1.33 4.48
N PRO A 20 18.66 -0.28 4.97
CA PRO A 20 17.32 -0.43 5.55
C PRO A 20 16.23 -0.80 4.53
N ASP A 21 16.51 -0.64 3.23
CA ASP A 21 15.63 -0.97 2.11
C ASP A 21 15.90 -2.36 1.52
N VAL A 22 16.90 -3.10 2.06
CA VAL A 22 17.27 -4.45 1.62
C VAL A 22 17.21 -5.42 2.79
N TRP A 23 16.54 -6.54 2.60
CA TRP A 23 16.41 -7.59 3.61
C TRP A 23 16.42 -8.97 2.96
N CYS A 24 16.87 -9.96 3.72
CA CYS A 24 16.76 -11.36 3.32
C CYS A 24 15.34 -11.86 3.56
N ALA A 25 14.88 -12.84 2.76
CA ALA A 25 13.52 -13.36 2.84
C ALA A 25 13.18 -14.00 4.20
N ASP A 26 14.17 -14.50 4.91
CA ASP A 26 14.05 -15.03 6.28
C ASP A 26 13.92 -13.93 7.35
N GLN A 27 14.21 -12.67 7.01
CA GLN A 27 14.15 -11.51 7.91
C GLN A 27 12.91 -10.64 7.69
N LEU A 28 12.07 -10.98 6.73
CA LEU A 28 10.85 -10.22 6.37
C LEU A 28 9.94 -9.94 7.56
N ALA A 29 9.83 -10.90 8.48
CA ALA A 29 8.99 -10.78 9.66
C ALA A 29 9.57 -9.87 10.76
N THR A 30 10.84 -9.47 10.68
CA THR A 30 11.55 -8.73 11.73
C THR A 30 11.91 -7.29 11.37
N ALA A 31 11.75 -6.88 10.10
CA ALA A 31 12.01 -5.51 9.69
C ALA A 31 10.97 -4.54 10.30
N PRO A 32 11.38 -3.43 10.92
CA PRO A 32 10.47 -2.42 11.43
C PRO A 32 9.82 -1.68 10.25
N ILE A 33 8.69 -2.18 9.78
CA ILE A 33 7.91 -1.57 8.70
C ILE A 33 6.85 -0.69 9.36
N PRO A 34 6.75 0.62 9.03
CA PRO A 34 5.64 1.45 9.48
C PRO A 34 4.32 0.85 8.97
N THR A 35 3.38 0.58 9.86
CA THR A 35 2.11 -0.05 9.52
C THR A 35 0.91 0.76 9.99
N VAL A 36 -0.25 0.40 9.46
CA VAL A 36 -1.57 0.79 9.98
C VAL A 36 -2.27 -0.49 10.40
N ALA A 37 -2.72 -0.57 11.66
CA ALA A 37 -3.46 -1.73 12.11
C ALA A 37 -4.67 -2.02 11.21
N SER A 38 -4.88 -3.26 10.85
CA SER A 38 -5.99 -3.67 9.98
C SER A 38 -7.35 -3.48 10.65
N GLY A 39 -7.39 -3.49 11.98
CA GLY A 39 -8.60 -3.53 12.79
C GLY A 39 -9.06 -4.94 13.16
N PHE A 40 -8.31 -5.95 12.70
CA PHE A 40 -8.55 -7.36 12.99
C PHE A 40 -7.30 -7.94 13.64
N ALA A 41 -7.37 -8.25 14.94
CA ALA A 41 -6.20 -8.68 15.72
C ALA A 41 -5.55 -9.96 15.17
N GLU A 42 -6.37 -10.89 14.68
CA GLU A 42 -5.88 -12.15 14.08
C GLU A 42 -5.10 -11.88 12.78
N LEU A 43 -5.58 -10.95 11.95
CA LEU A 43 -4.89 -10.55 10.73
C LEU A 43 -3.61 -9.78 11.04
N ASP A 44 -3.66 -8.87 12.01
CA ASP A 44 -2.49 -8.09 12.43
C ASP A 44 -1.37 -9.01 12.95
N ALA A 45 -1.71 -10.12 13.61
CA ALA A 45 -0.74 -11.10 14.09
C ALA A 45 0.00 -11.83 12.95
N GLU A 46 -0.64 -11.98 11.78
CA GLU A 46 -0.06 -12.65 10.61
C GLU A 46 0.66 -11.66 9.65
N LEU A 47 0.29 -10.37 9.72
CA LEU A 47 0.90 -9.37 8.84
C LEU A 47 2.28 -8.93 9.36
N PRO A 48 3.30 -8.83 8.51
CA PRO A 48 4.61 -8.28 8.87
C PRO A 48 4.47 -6.88 9.47
N GLY A 49 4.99 -6.68 10.69
CA GLY A 49 4.90 -5.40 11.40
C GLY A 49 3.55 -5.14 12.07
N GLY A 50 2.63 -6.10 12.10
CA GLY A 50 1.38 -6.01 12.85
C GLY A 50 0.30 -5.15 12.21
N GLY A 51 0.23 -5.10 10.87
CA GLY A 51 -0.79 -4.36 10.15
C GLY A 51 -0.45 -4.11 8.68
N TRP A 52 -1.27 -3.33 8.00
CA TRP A 52 -1.03 -2.94 6.61
C TRP A 52 0.23 -2.08 6.48
N PRO A 53 1.19 -2.45 5.61
CA PRO A 53 2.44 -1.71 5.46
C PRO A 53 2.19 -0.33 4.82
N ARG A 54 2.85 0.69 5.35
CA ARG A 54 2.84 2.04 4.77
C ARG A 54 3.93 2.21 3.72
N GLY A 55 3.65 3.01 2.70
CA GLY A 55 4.62 3.33 1.65
C GLY A 55 4.98 2.15 0.75
N SER A 56 4.16 1.12 0.73
CA SER A 56 4.34 -0.07 -0.08
C SER A 56 3.05 -0.50 -0.77
N LEU A 57 3.18 -1.37 -1.75
CA LEU A 57 2.06 -1.99 -2.44
C LEU A 57 1.66 -3.27 -1.71
N THR A 58 0.37 -3.40 -1.38
CA THR A 58 -0.22 -4.64 -0.87
C THR A 58 -1.20 -5.18 -1.91
N GLU A 59 -1.01 -6.42 -2.33
CA GLU A 59 -1.91 -7.12 -3.22
C GLU A 59 -2.85 -8.04 -2.42
N ILE A 60 -4.15 -7.90 -2.63
CA ILE A 60 -5.17 -8.76 -2.00
C ILE A 60 -5.78 -9.64 -3.10
N LEU A 61 -5.43 -10.93 -3.07
CA LEU A 61 -5.92 -11.90 -4.04
C LEU A 61 -7.25 -12.49 -3.55
N VAL A 62 -8.27 -12.39 -4.37
CA VAL A 62 -9.62 -12.92 -4.09
C VAL A 62 -10.09 -13.81 -5.22
N GLU A 63 -10.84 -14.86 -4.92
CA GLU A 63 -11.39 -15.74 -5.96
C GLU A 63 -12.40 -15.03 -6.86
N ARG A 64 -13.14 -14.08 -6.29
CA ARG A 64 -14.10 -13.23 -6.99
C ARG A 64 -14.29 -11.92 -6.26
N VAL A 65 -14.56 -10.87 -7.01
CA VAL A 65 -14.82 -9.53 -6.46
C VAL A 65 -16.16 -9.49 -5.74
N GLY A 66 -16.24 -8.69 -4.65
CA GLY A 66 -17.49 -8.46 -3.91
C GLY A 66 -17.75 -9.46 -2.78
N ILE A 67 -16.74 -10.21 -2.33
CA ILE A 67 -16.86 -11.15 -1.19
C ILE A 67 -16.55 -10.51 0.16
N GLY A 68 -16.27 -9.19 0.20
CA GLY A 68 -15.95 -8.46 1.42
C GLY A 68 -14.53 -7.90 1.48
N GLU A 69 -13.75 -7.99 0.41
CA GLU A 69 -12.38 -7.49 0.31
C GLU A 69 -12.24 -6.03 0.74
N CYS A 70 -13.20 -5.18 0.40
CA CYS A 70 -13.22 -3.79 0.84
C CYS A 70 -13.41 -3.67 2.36
N SER A 71 -14.15 -4.59 2.98
CA SER A 71 -14.41 -4.56 4.42
C SER A 71 -13.14 -4.76 5.24
N LEU A 72 -12.13 -5.45 4.69
CA LEU A 72 -10.81 -5.59 5.31
C LEU A 72 -10.05 -4.26 5.40
N LEU A 73 -10.36 -3.31 4.53
CA LEU A 73 -9.67 -2.03 4.46
C LEU A 73 -10.37 -0.92 5.25
N LEU A 74 -11.68 -1.03 5.50
CA LEU A 74 -12.46 0.03 6.13
C LEU A 74 -11.91 0.49 7.49
N PRO A 75 -11.51 -0.40 8.43
CA PRO A 75 -10.97 0.05 9.71
C PRO A 75 -9.64 0.79 9.58
N ALA A 76 -8.80 0.40 8.64
CA ALA A 76 -7.54 1.09 8.36
C ALA A 76 -7.80 2.47 7.74
N LEU A 77 -8.76 2.58 6.82
CA LEU A 77 -9.16 3.86 6.20
C LEU A 77 -9.76 4.83 7.23
N ASP A 78 -10.55 4.33 8.19
CA ASP A 78 -11.05 5.16 9.30
C ASP A 78 -9.91 5.73 10.16
N ARG A 79 -8.87 4.93 10.44
CA ARG A 79 -7.67 5.40 11.15
C ARG A 79 -6.93 6.48 10.35
N MET A 80 -6.82 6.32 9.04
CA MET A 80 -6.19 7.31 8.14
C MET A 80 -6.97 8.62 8.07
N ARG A 81 -8.28 8.61 8.34
CA ARG A 81 -9.10 9.81 8.49
C ARG A 81 -8.57 10.75 9.57
N ALA A 82 -8.17 10.21 10.72
CA ALA A 82 -7.56 11.01 11.79
C ALA A 82 -6.26 11.72 11.35
N GLU A 83 -5.55 11.15 10.38
CA GLU A 83 -4.36 11.71 9.77
C GLU A 83 -4.67 12.68 8.61
N GLN A 84 -5.94 12.97 8.36
CA GLN A 84 -6.38 13.86 7.26
C GLN A 84 -5.92 13.40 5.86
N ARG A 85 -5.71 12.10 5.67
CA ARG A 85 -5.26 11.52 4.39
C ARG A 85 -6.41 11.41 3.39
N TRP A 86 -6.08 11.52 2.12
CA TRP A 86 -7.00 11.25 1.04
C TRP A 86 -7.07 9.76 0.76
N THR A 87 -8.26 9.27 0.43
CA THR A 87 -8.46 7.93 -0.12
C THR A 87 -8.77 8.05 -1.60
N LEU A 88 -8.02 7.35 -2.42
CA LEU A 88 -8.23 7.30 -3.86
C LEU A 88 -8.61 5.88 -4.30
N LEU A 89 -9.75 5.74 -4.94
CA LEU A 89 -10.19 4.50 -5.57
C LEU A 89 -10.03 4.62 -7.08
N ILE A 90 -9.21 3.76 -7.66
CA ILE A 90 -8.92 3.78 -9.09
C ILE A 90 -9.49 2.53 -9.73
N ALA A 91 -10.31 2.71 -10.77
CA ALA A 91 -10.95 1.63 -11.51
C ALA A 91 -11.67 0.59 -10.62
N PRO A 92 -12.46 1.00 -9.62
CA PRO A 92 -13.21 0.02 -8.84
C PRO A 92 -14.14 -0.78 -9.78
N PRO A 93 -14.25 -2.12 -9.61
CA PRO A 93 -15.00 -2.98 -10.50
C PRO A 93 -16.51 -2.70 -10.44
N TYR A 94 -16.98 -2.10 -9.34
CA TYR A 94 -18.35 -1.71 -9.10
C TYR A 94 -18.46 -0.30 -8.54
N ARG A 95 -19.63 0.32 -8.68
CA ARG A 95 -19.92 1.58 -8.01
C ARG A 95 -19.90 1.38 -6.50
N ILE A 96 -19.18 2.24 -5.80
CA ILE A 96 -19.17 2.23 -4.33
C ILE A 96 -20.53 2.68 -3.78
N HIS A 97 -20.95 2.05 -2.70
CA HIS A 97 -22.10 2.49 -1.93
C HIS A 97 -21.64 3.47 -0.84
N GLY A 98 -21.66 4.77 -1.16
CA GLY A 98 -21.16 5.83 -0.27
C GLY A 98 -21.67 5.74 1.17
N PRO A 99 -22.97 5.55 1.45
CA PRO A 99 -23.46 5.38 2.81
C PRO A 99 -22.82 4.21 3.56
N GLY A 100 -22.56 3.08 2.89
CA GLY A 100 -21.89 1.93 3.49
C GLY A 100 -20.43 2.24 3.86
N TRP A 101 -19.73 2.98 3.01
CA TRP A 101 -18.35 3.42 3.29
C TRP A 101 -18.31 4.43 4.43
N ALA A 102 -19.25 5.39 4.48
CA ALA A 102 -19.37 6.32 5.59
C ALA A 102 -19.66 5.62 6.92
N ASN A 103 -20.53 4.62 6.93
CA ASN A 103 -20.80 3.78 8.11
C ASN A 103 -19.57 2.97 8.54
N GLY A 104 -18.68 2.64 7.61
CA GLY A 104 -17.38 2.01 7.88
C GLY A 104 -16.29 2.99 8.34
N GLY A 105 -16.64 4.28 8.57
CA GLY A 105 -15.72 5.30 9.09
C GLY A 105 -14.98 6.11 8.01
N VAL A 106 -15.18 5.81 6.73
CA VAL A 106 -14.50 6.53 5.64
C VAL A 106 -15.05 7.94 5.48
N ASP A 107 -14.16 8.93 5.47
CA ASP A 107 -14.52 10.33 5.18
C ASP A 107 -14.75 10.52 3.68
N LEU A 108 -16.03 10.60 3.29
CA LEU A 108 -16.41 10.79 1.89
C LEU A 108 -15.97 12.14 1.31
N SER A 109 -15.69 13.15 2.14
CA SER A 109 -15.18 14.44 1.66
C SER A 109 -13.72 14.36 1.20
N ARG A 110 -13.02 13.29 1.60
CA ARG A 110 -11.64 12.96 1.22
C ARG A 110 -11.54 11.67 0.41
N LEU A 111 -12.65 11.24 -0.16
CA LEU A 111 -12.70 10.07 -1.04
C LEU A 111 -12.83 10.51 -2.49
N VAL A 112 -11.85 10.16 -3.30
CA VAL A 112 -11.87 10.40 -4.75
C VAL A 112 -12.02 9.06 -5.47
N VAL A 113 -12.92 9.03 -6.44
CA VAL A 113 -13.11 7.84 -7.30
C VAL A 113 -12.75 8.20 -8.72
N VAL A 114 -11.77 7.50 -9.27
CA VAL A 114 -11.34 7.63 -10.66
C VAL A 114 -11.78 6.38 -11.42
N ALA A 115 -12.63 6.55 -12.42
CA ALA A 115 -13.16 5.46 -13.25
C ALA A 115 -12.69 5.62 -14.70
N PRO A 116 -11.44 5.29 -15.01
CA PRO A 116 -10.88 5.44 -16.35
C PRO A 116 -11.41 4.35 -17.29
N ASN A 117 -11.45 4.67 -18.58
CA ASN A 117 -11.86 3.71 -19.60
C ASN A 117 -10.72 2.79 -20.07
N ARG A 118 -9.46 3.14 -19.79
CA ARG A 118 -8.28 2.41 -20.24
C ARG A 118 -7.35 2.12 -19.06
N ALA A 119 -6.71 0.97 -19.06
CA ALA A 119 -5.78 0.56 -18.01
C ALA A 119 -4.60 1.55 -17.84
N GLN A 120 -4.09 2.10 -18.94
CA GLN A 120 -3.01 3.09 -18.89
C GLN A 120 -3.40 4.38 -18.16
N ASP A 121 -4.66 4.80 -18.25
CA ASP A 121 -5.15 5.99 -17.55
C ASP A 121 -5.32 5.70 -16.03
N ALA A 122 -5.61 4.45 -15.66
CA ALA A 122 -5.61 4.01 -14.26
C ALA A 122 -4.20 4.05 -13.66
N LEU A 123 -3.21 3.56 -14.39
CA LEU A 123 -1.80 3.61 -13.96
C LEU A 123 -1.31 5.05 -13.84
N TRP A 124 -1.65 5.89 -14.81
CA TRP A 124 -1.32 7.31 -14.76
C TRP A 124 -1.93 7.99 -13.54
N ALA A 125 -3.21 7.71 -13.24
CA ALA A 125 -3.88 8.26 -12.06
C ALA A 125 -3.21 7.80 -10.75
N ALA A 126 -2.79 6.53 -10.66
CA ALA A 126 -2.08 6.00 -9.52
C ALA A 126 -0.71 6.67 -9.31
N GLU A 127 0.06 6.82 -10.37
CA GLU A 127 1.36 7.50 -10.34
C GLU A 127 1.22 8.94 -9.83
N HIS A 128 0.26 9.71 -10.37
CA HIS A 128 0.04 11.10 -9.98
C HIS A 128 -0.54 11.26 -8.58
N ALA A 129 -1.22 10.25 -8.05
CA ALA A 129 -1.73 10.26 -6.69
C ALA A 129 -0.65 10.01 -5.64
N LEU A 130 0.47 9.39 -6.03
CA LEU A 130 1.60 9.03 -5.17
C LEU A 130 2.75 10.06 -5.22
N ALA A 131 2.73 10.98 -6.18
CA ALA A 131 3.72 12.05 -6.35
C ALA A 131 3.46 13.23 -5.40
#